data_317781127e56ce00a7a920539195b4f0
#
_entry.id   317781127e56ce00a7a920539195b4f0
#
_cell.length_a   1.000
_cell.length_b   1.000
_cell.length_c   1.000
_cell.angle_alpha   90.00
_cell.angle_beta   90.00
_cell.angle_gamma   90.00
#
_symmetry.space_group_name_H-M   'P 1'
#
loop_
_entity.id
_entity.type
_entity.pdbx_description
1 polymer ?
#
loop_
_entity_poly.entity_id
_entity_poly.type
_entity_poly.pdbx_seq_one_letter_code
_entity_poly.pdbx_strand_id
1 'polypeptide(L)'
;MAHYANQEVERQENGGLYSVEQFESGDSQFKNRAAIDVMMTNAESSQTAKRYSIMQQYNFLSNADKNHSELFLKHHFEYETQKYSYNQTQTAPYSFLGESYVPTSLNDNISLQTMVNKLGTEVLLPYLGKTFIYGKSYFYNYFLRSIMVNERGDYLPNQIKDTDMGLGIEWKKNYKGFSIDAKGEQLFIGTLLGTNISGKLSYAFNDQNMISAGASIVSEMPKFSYLLYQSDYKNYNWYNMSYFSKQNTQTIFADLKTKWGNASLDISNINNYTYLQLQPSINNQRQQSKPSQYSGNIQYLKLKAEKEIHFGKFSLDNTLMYQQILQGSEDIINVPTLVTRNTLYLSSYAFQKAMFLQTGVTFKYFSSYYADRYNPLLADFEVQSQEKIGNYPVLDFFMNAKVRTMRIYFNIEHFNYWFTKYNYYSAPAQPYRDWKIRLGISWYFFT
;
A
#
# COMPACT_ATOMS: atom_id res chain seq x y z
N MET A 1 -15.74 20.83 -6.44
CA MET A 1 -14.27 20.63 -6.41
C MET A 1 -13.94 19.57 -7.43
N ALA A 2 -12.92 19.78 -8.25
CA ALA A 2 -12.45 18.81 -9.23
C ALA A 2 -10.96 18.52 -9.00
N HIS A 3 -10.56 17.25 -9.09
CA HIS A 3 -9.20 16.79 -8.93
C HIS A 3 -8.76 15.94 -10.12
N TYR A 4 -7.50 16.12 -10.53
CA TYR A 4 -6.81 15.25 -11.48
C TYR A 4 -5.50 14.81 -10.89
N ALA A 5 -5.19 13.52 -11.01
CA ALA A 5 -3.89 12.95 -10.67
C ALA A 5 -3.40 12.06 -11.81
N ASN A 6 -2.10 12.11 -12.09
CA ASN A 6 -1.40 11.23 -13.03
C ASN A 6 -0.14 10.72 -12.37
N GLN A 7 0.09 9.42 -12.45
CA GLN A 7 1.30 8.76 -11.98
C GLN A 7 1.79 7.80 -13.04
N GLU A 8 3.08 7.83 -13.29
CA GLU A 8 3.77 6.93 -14.20
C GLU A 8 5.03 6.39 -13.54
N VAL A 9 5.24 5.10 -13.65
CA VAL A 9 6.41 4.40 -13.10
C VAL A 9 6.92 3.44 -14.16
N GLU A 10 8.19 3.58 -14.50
CA GLU A 10 8.92 2.66 -15.37
C GLU A 10 10.02 1.97 -14.57
N ARG A 11 10.25 0.69 -14.85
CA ARG A 11 11.27 -0.11 -14.19
C ARG A 11 11.97 -1.01 -15.18
N GLN A 12 13.31 -1.05 -15.08
CA GLN A 12 14.09 -2.14 -15.62
C GLN A 12 13.94 -3.32 -14.67
N GLU A 13 13.37 -4.41 -15.16
CA GLU A 13 13.16 -5.61 -14.37
C GLU A 13 14.37 -6.54 -14.49
N ASN A 14 14.94 -6.91 -13.35
CA ASN A 14 16.12 -7.78 -13.29
C ASN A 14 15.87 -9.12 -12.57
N GLY A 15 14.67 -9.32 -12.03
CA GLY A 15 14.31 -10.55 -11.32
C GLY A 15 15.04 -10.78 -9.99
N GLY A 16 15.95 -9.89 -9.59
CA GLY A 16 16.82 -10.00 -8.43
C GLY A 16 18.21 -10.52 -8.76
N LEU A 17 19.05 -10.62 -7.72
CA LEU A 17 20.41 -11.16 -7.82
C LEU A 17 20.38 -12.64 -8.18
N TYR A 18 21.28 -13.06 -9.04
CA TYR A 18 21.51 -14.47 -9.31
C TYR A 18 22.20 -15.18 -8.13
N SER A 19 23.18 -14.51 -7.52
CA SER A 19 23.85 -14.94 -6.28
C SER A 19 23.97 -13.77 -5.31
N VAL A 20 23.51 -13.98 -4.08
CA VAL A 20 23.60 -12.99 -2.99
C VAL A 20 25.04 -12.87 -2.49
N GLU A 21 25.87 -13.92 -2.63
CA GLU A 21 27.28 -13.93 -2.21
C GLU A 21 28.10 -12.86 -2.95
N GLN A 22 27.82 -12.63 -4.24
CA GLN A 22 28.50 -11.57 -4.99
C GLN A 22 28.25 -10.18 -4.37
N PHE A 23 27.03 -9.94 -3.93
CA PHE A 23 26.67 -8.68 -3.28
C PHE A 23 27.25 -8.57 -1.87
N GLU A 24 27.23 -9.66 -1.08
CA GLU A 24 27.64 -9.69 0.32
C GLU A 24 29.16 -9.80 0.51
N SER A 25 29.89 -10.28 -0.49
CA SER A 25 31.34 -10.47 -0.43
C SER A 25 32.12 -9.18 -0.11
N GLY A 26 31.62 -8.02 -0.56
CA GLY A 26 32.30 -6.74 -0.45
C GLY A 26 33.55 -6.62 -1.36
N ASP A 27 33.75 -7.57 -2.27
CA ASP A 27 34.85 -7.56 -3.23
C ASP A 27 34.83 -6.30 -4.09
N SER A 28 36.01 -5.80 -4.39
CA SER A 28 36.18 -4.56 -5.14
C SER A 28 35.55 -4.60 -6.55
N GLN A 29 35.54 -5.78 -7.19
CA GLN A 29 34.90 -5.98 -8.50
C GLN A 29 33.39 -5.77 -8.46
N PHE A 30 32.71 -6.09 -7.35
CA PHE A 30 31.26 -5.95 -7.17
C PHE A 30 30.85 -4.61 -6.54
N LYS A 31 31.80 -3.72 -6.24
CA LYS A 31 31.49 -2.31 -5.89
C LYS A 31 30.80 -1.58 -7.04
N ASN A 32 31.15 -1.92 -8.27
CA ASN A 32 30.34 -1.56 -9.42
C ASN A 32 29.14 -2.51 -9.50
N ARG A 33 27.96 -2.06 -9.10
CA ARG A 33 26.72 -2.86 -9.05
C ARG A 33 26.32 -3.45 -10.40
N ALA A 34 26.78 -2.84 -11.51
CA ALA A 34 26.55 -3.37 -12.86
C ALA A 34 27.35 -4.66 -13.15
N ALA A 35 28.33 -5.00 -12.32
CA ALA A 35 29.10 -6.25 -12.44
C ALA A 35 28.50 -7.43 -11.68
N ILE A 36 27.41 -7.22 -10.94
CA ILE A 36 26.71 -8.27 -10.22
C ILE A 36 25.73 -8.98 -11.14
N ASP A 37 25.77 -10.30 -11.16
CA ASP A 37 24.87 -11.10 -11.98
C ASP A 37 23.43 -11.01 -11.47
N VAL A 38 22.49 -10.80 -12.39
CA VAL A 38 21.05 -10.71 -12.13
C VAL A 38 20.28 -11.78 -12.92
N MET A 39 19.08 -12.08 -12.48
CA MET A 39 18.25 -13.13 -13.07
C MET A 39 17.83 -12.82 -14.49
N MET A 40 17.64 -11.54 -14.82
CA MET A 40 17.20 -11.05 -16.13
C MET A 40 17.86 -9.70 -16.45
N THR A 41 18.09 -9.43 -17.75
CA THR A 41 18.65 -8.15 -18.22
C THR A 41 17.85 -7.51 -19.35
N ASN A 42 16.76 -8.16 -19.76
CA ASN A 42 16.04 -7.86 -21.01
C ASN A 42 14.55 -7.64 -20.80
N ALA A 43 14.14 -7.32 -19.59
CA ALA A 43 12.74 -7.08 -19.23
C ALA A 43 12.55 -5.69 -18.64
N GLU A 44 11.40 -5.11 -18.92
CA GLU A 44 10.95 -3.82 -18.37
C GLU A 44 9.47 -3.87 -18.03
N SER A 45 9.05 -3.11 -17.04
CA SER A 45 7.64 -2.91 -16.72
C SER A 45 7.30 -1.43 -16.66
N SER A 46 6.07 -1.10 -17.02
CA SER A 46 5.54 0.24 -16.82
C SER A 46 4.15 0.21 -16.21
N GLN A 47 3.88 1.17 -15.37
CA GLN A 47 2.57 1.36 -14.75
C GLN A 47 2.14 2.82 -14.85
N THR A 48 0.95 3.06 -15.40
CA THR A 48 0.34 4.38 -15.47
C THR A 48 -0.99 4.36 -14.76
N ALA A 49 -1.22 5.33 -13.87
CA ALA A 49 -2.51 5.53 -13.21
C ALA A 49 -2.98 6.97 -13.41
N LYS A 50 -4.23 7.15 -13.87
CA LYS A 50 -4.87 8.46 -14.04
C LYS A 50 -6.19 8.46 -13.30
N ARG A 51 -6.40 9.46 -12.46
CA ARG A 51 -7.63 9.61 -11.67
C ARG A 51 -8.23 10.99 -11.88
N TYR A 52 -9.52 11.01 -12.11
CA TYR A 52 -10.37 12.20 -12.18
C TYR A 52 -11.45 12.10 -11.11
N SER A 53 -11.61 13.11 -10.29
CA SER A 53 -12.71 13.13 -9.33
C SER A 53 -13.41 14.48 -9.31
N ILE A 54 -14.74 14.46 -9.16
CA ILE A 54 -15.60 15.64 -9.07
C ILE A 54 -16.50 15.45 -7.85
N MET A 55 -16.48 16.44 -6.96
CA MET A 55 -17.41 16.52 -5.84
C MET A 55 -18.31 17.73 -6.04
N GLN A 56 -19.61 17.50 -5.99
CA GLN A 56 -20.67 18.51 -6.13
C GLN A 56 -21.56 18.47 -4.89
N GLN A 57 -21.95 19.63 -4.43
CA GLN A 57 -22.87 19.77 -3.30
C GLN A 57 -23.83 20.91 -3.59
N TYR A 58 -25.11 20.65 -3.41
CA TYR A 58 -26.17 21.65 -3.51
C TYR A 58 -26.90 21.71 -2.17
N ASN A 59 -27.08 22.92 -1.63
CA ASN A 59 -27.80 23.17 -0.40
C ASN A 59 -29.25 23.56 -0.69
N PHE A 60 -30.18 22.72 -0.22
CA PHE A 60 -31.63 22.99 -0.39
C PHE A 60 -32.23 23.86 0.73
N LEU A 61 -31.66 23.82 1.92
CA LEU A 61 -32.13 24.51 3.11
C LEU A 61 -30.97 25.23 3.77
N SER A 62 -30.67 26.43 3.27
CA SER A 62 -29.69 27.32 3.91
C SER A 62 -30.47 28.37 4.73
N ASN A 63 -30.63 28.12 6.02
CA ASN A 63 -31.07 29.16 6.95
C ASN A 63 -29.87 29.71 7.71
N ALA A 64 -29.77 31.04 7.80
CA ALA A 64 -28.67 31.76 8.44
C ALA A 64 -28.57 31.55 9.97
N ASP A 65 -29.55 30.90 10.60
CA ASP A 65 -29.59 30.64 12.05
C ASP A 65 -28.89 29.34 12.38
N LYS A 66 -27.91 29.40 13.25
CA LYS A 66 -27.03 28.28 13.70
C LYS A 66 -27.76 27.07 14.35
N ASN A 67 -29.06 27.16 14.57
CA ASN A 67 -29.88 26.11 15.21
C ASN A 67 -30.77 25.33 14.23
N HIS A 68 -30.64 25.54 12.92
CA HIS A 68 -31.53 24.95 11.95
C HIS A 68 -30.91 23.74 11.23
N SER A 69 -31.75 22.83 10.79
CA SER A 69 -31.39 21.67 10.01
C SER A 69 -30.91 22.09 8.62
N GLU A 70 -29.85 21.47 8.11
CA GLU A 70 -29.34 21.68 6.77
C GLU A 70 -29.56 20.42 5.93
N LEU A 71 -29.92 20.60 4.68
CA LEU A 71 -30.16 19.52 3.72
C LEU A 71 -29.35 19.76 2.45
N PHE A 72 -28.45 18.83 2.17
CA PHE A 72 -27.58 18.88 1.01
C PHE A 72 -27.83 17.69 0.08
N LEU A 73 -27.88 17.93 -1.21
CA LEU A 73 -27.66 16.90 -2.21
C LEU A 73 -26.16 16.84 -2.50
N LYS A 74 -25.59 15.66 -2.43
CA LYS A 74 -24.17 15.43 -2.72
C LYS A 74 -24.00 14.42 -3.82
N HIS A 75 -23.10 14.73 -4.72
CA HIS A 75 -22.65 13.83 -5.77
C HIS A 75 -21.14 13.75 -5.73
N HIS A 76 -20.61 12.52 -5.70
CA HIS A 76 -19.21 12.22 -5.86
C HIS A 76 -19.04 11.30 -7.05
N PHE A 77 -18.31 11.77 -8.04
CA PHE A 77 -17.89 11.02 -9.21
C PHE A 77 -16.38 10.81 -9.16
N GLU A 78 -15.92 9.57 -9.39
CA GLU A 78 -14.52 9.25 -9.57
C GLU A 78 -14.37 8.30 -10.77
N TYR A 79 -13.44 8.63 -11.65
CA TYR A 79 -13.03 7.77 -12.77
C TYR A 79 -11.53 7.56 -12.70
N GLU A 80 -11.12 6.30 -12.71
CA GLU A 80 -9.72 5.92 -12.67
C GLU A 80 -9.39 4.95 -13.80
N THR A 81 -8.21 5.15 -14.41
CA THR A 81 -7.63 4.20 -15.36
C THR A 81 -6.25 3.80 -14.86
N GLN A 82 -6.00 2.50 -14.82
CA GLN A 82 -4.69 1.92 -14.54
C GLN A 82 -4.28 1.08 -15.74
N LYS A 83 -3.02 1.21 -16.15
CA LYS A 83 -2.42 0.36 -17.18
C LYS A 83 -1.14 -0.21 -16.62
N TYR A 84 -0.92 -1.48 -16.85
CA TYR A 84 0.32 -2.17 -16.56
C TYR A 84 0.79 -2.86 -17.84
N SER A 85 2.08 -2.73 -18.16
CA SER A 85 2.71 -3.48 -19.22
C SER A 85 4.00 -4.12 -18.73
N TYR A 86 4.26 -5.33 -19.19
CA TYR A 86 5.50 -6.04 -18.99
C TYR A 86 6.04 -6.44 -20.37
N ASN A 87 7.23 -5.99 -20.70
CA ASN A 87 7.91 -6.23 -21.95
C ASN A 87 9.18 -7.03 -21.71
N GLN A 88 9.40 -8.06 -22.48
CA GLN A 88 10.64 -8.83 -22.48
C GLN A 88 11.06 -9.13 -23.91
N THR A 89 12.30 -8.80 -24.27
CA THR A 89 12.75 -8.91 -25.66
C THR A 89 13.02 -10.34 -26.10
N GLN A 90 13.29 -11.26 -25.15
CA GLN A 90 13.52 -12.67 -25.42
C GLN A 90 13.16 -13.49 -24.17
N THR A 91 12.28 -14.48 -24.32
CA THR A 91 11.81 -15.33 -23.21
C THR A 91 12.68 -16.58 -23.00
N ALA A 92 13.31 -17.12 -24.04
CA ALA A 92 14.23 -18.25 -23.97
C ALA A 92 15.70 -17.78 -23.85
N PRO A 93 16.55 -18.42 -23.09
CA PRO A 93 16.38 -19.60 -22.24
C PRO A 93 16.10 -19.30 -20.75
N TYR A 94 15.51 -18.17 -20.43
CA TYR A 94 15.35 -17.73 -19.04
C TYR A 94 14.35 -18.60 -18.28
N SER A 95 14.86 -19.43 -17.40
CA SER A 95 14.05 -20.30 -16.52
C SER A 95 13.41 -19.56 -15.35
N PHE A 96 13.65 -18.23 -15.20
CA PHE A 96 13.17 -17.48 -14.04
C PHE A 96 11.63 -17.46 -13.93
N LEU A 97 10.93 -17.24 -15.01
CA LEU A 97 9.46 -17.25 -15.06
C LEU A 97 8.89 -18.56 -15.65
N GLY A 98 9.75 -19.52 -15.97
CA GLY A 98 9.36 -20.80 -16.55
C GLY A 98 9.32 -20.79 -18.08
N GLU A 99 8.57 -21.74 -18.66
CA GLU A 99 8.44 -21.89 -20.10
C GLU A 99 7.43 -20.88 -20.68
N SER A 100 7.75 -20.37 -21.87
CA SER A 100 6.87 -19.52 -22.66
C SER A 100 6.32 -20.26 -23.89
N TYR A 101 5.10 -19.91 -24.31
CA TYR A 101 4.54 -20.31 -25.60
C TYR A 101 5.30 -19.68 -26.77
N VAL A 102 5.90 -18.50 -26.55
CA VAL A 102 6.59 -17.71 -27.56
C VAL A 102 8.06 -17.56 -27.14
N PRO A 103 9.01 -18.06 -27.94
CA PRO A 103 10.44 -17.96 -27.62
C PRO A 103 11.03 -16.56 -27.92
N THR A 104 10.26 -15.69 -28.54
CA THR A 104 10.65 -14.33 -28.95
C THR A 104 10.21 -13.30 -27.91
N SER A 105 9.92 -12.09 -28.35
CA SER A 105 9.47 -11.01 -27.45
C SER A 105 8.08 -11.25 -26.89
N LEU A 106 7.93 -10.90 -25.62
CA LEU A 106 6.68 -10.93 -24.87
C LEU A 106 6.25 -9.49 -24.54
N ASN A 107 4.95 -9.24 -24.65
CA ASN A 107 4.35 -7.95 -24.31
C ASN A 107 2.99 -8.16 -23.65
N ASP A 108 2.98 -8.29 -22.34
CA ASP A 108 1.75 -8.42 -21.56
C ASP A 108 1.20 -7.03 -21.22
N ASN A 109 -0.08 -6.81 -21.52
CA ASN A 109 -0.76 -5.55 -21.26
C ASN A 109 -2.05 -5.80 -20.50
N ILE A 110 -2.18 -5.10 -19.38
CA ILE A 110 -3.34 -5.14 -18.51
C ILE A 110 -3.89 -3.73 -18.37
N SER A 111 -5.19 -3.58 -18.45
CA SER A 111 -5.86 -2.31 -18.15
C SER A 111 -7.00 -2.51 -17.16
N LEU A 112 -7.14 -1.58 -16.23
CA LEU A 112 -8.27 -1.48 -15.31
C LEU A 112 -8.87 -0.09 -15.44
N GLN A 113 -10.18 -0.06 -15.70
CA GLN A 113 -10.98 1.16 -15.67
C GLN A 113 -12.00 1.02 -14.56
N THR A 114 -12.09 1.99 -13.69
CA THR A 114 -13.11 2.02 -12.63
C THR A 114 -13.85 3.34 -12.66
N MET A 115 -15.14 3.30 -12.35
CA MET A 115 -15.96 4.48 -12.21
C MET A 115 -16.86 4.33 -10.99
N VAL A 116 -16.74 5.25 -10.06
CA VAL A 116 -17.57 5.31 -8.86
C VAL A 116 -18.49 6.51 -8.94
N ASN A 117 -19.78 6.28 -8.75
CA ASN A 117 -20.75 7.34 -8.52
C ASN A 117 -21.39 7.12 -7.14
N LYS A 118 -21.40 8.18 -6.33
CA LYS A 118 -22.17 8.24 -5.08
C LYS A 118 -23.08 9.44 -5.17
N LEU A 119 -24.39 9.21 -5.13
CA LEU A 119 -25.40 10.25 -5.12
C LEU A 119 -26.30 10.06 -3.91
N GLY A 120 -26.49 11.10 -3.13
CA GLY A 120 -27.28 10.98 -1.93
C GLY A 120 -27.54 12.30 -1.23
N THR A 121 -28.23 12.18 -0.10
CA THR A 121 -28.65 13.30 0.71
C THR A 121 -27.89 13.31 2.03
N GLU A 122 -27.28 14.44 2.34
CA GLU A 122 -26.69 14.72 3.65
C GLU A 122 -27.62 15.63 4.45
N VAL A 123 -27.93 15.19 5.65
CA VAL A 123 -28.76 15.93 6.60
C VAL A 123 -27.92 16.27 7.82
N LEU A 124 -27.90 17.52 8.21
CA LEU A 124 -27.35 17.99 9.47
C LEU A 124 -28.50 18.34 10.41
N LEU A 125 -28.65 17.54 11.48
CA LEU A 125 -29.67 17.76 12.50
C LEU A 125 -28.98 18.04 13.85
N PRO A 126 -29.44 19.05 14.64
CA PRO A 126 -28.81 19.42 15.89
C PRO A 126 -28.65 18.25 16.88
N TYR A 127 -29.68 17.37 16.94
CA TYR A 127 -29.69 16.24 17.88
C TYR A 127 -29.10 14.96 17.30
N LEU A 128 -29.22 14.73 15.98
CA LEU A 128 -28.79 13.50 15.31
C LEU A 128 -27.37 13.60 14.75
N GLY A 129 -26.86 14.82 14.53
CA GLY A 129 -25.59 15.06 13.89
C GLY A 129 -25.68 15.05 12.38
N LYS A 130 -24.60 14.75 11.73
CA LYS A 130 -24.43 14.74 10.27
C LYS A 130 -24.62 13.33 9.74
N THR A 131 -25.63 13.13 8.89
CA THR A 131 -25.94 11.83 8.29
C THR A 131 -25.99 11.97 6.78
N PHE A 132 -25.22 11.16 6.07
CA PHE A 132 -25.21 11.08 4.61
C PHE A 132 -25.69 9.70 4.16
N ILE A 133 -26.81 9.64 3.44
CA ILE A 133 -27.37 8.42 2.86
C ILE A 133 -27.24 8.53 1.35
N TYR A 134 -26.67 7.51 0.70
CA TYR A 134 -26.40 7.54 -0.73
C TYR A 134 -26.59 6.20 -1.42
N GLY A 135 -26.93 6.28 -2.71
CA GLY A 135 -26.75 5.19 -3.65
C GLY A 135 -25.33 5.22 -4.20
N LYS A 136 -24.74 4.05 -4.39
CA LYS A 136 -23.44 3.86 -5.02
C LYS A 136 -23.57 2.98 -6.24
N SER A 137 -22.91 3.38 -7.34
CA SER A 137 -22.57 2.49 -8.44
C SER A 137 -21.06 2.39 -8.60
N TYR A 138 -20.57 1.19 -8.84
CA TYR A 138 -19.17 0.88 -9.05
C TYR A 138 -19.02 0.08 -10.33
N PHE A 139 -18.72 0.78 -11.42
CA PHE A 139 -18.33 0.14 -12.68
C PHE A 139 -16.88 -0.22 -12.65
N TYR A 140 -16.55 -1.39 -13.19
CA TYR A 140 -15.17 -1.86 -13.40
C TYR A 140 -15.07 -2.59 -14.73
N ASN A 141 -13.90 -2.45 -15.35
CA ASN A 141 -13.51 -3.14 -16.57
C ASN A 141 -12.02 -3.48 -16.48
N TYR A 142 -11.74 -4.70 -16.04
CA TYR A 142 -10.41 -5.28 -16.03
C TYR A 142 -10.22 -6.09 -17.30
N PHE A 143 -9.22 -5.72 -18.10
CA PHE A 143 -9.04 -6.24 -19.45
C PHE A 143 -7.58 -6.61 -19.71
N LEU A 144 -7.37 -7.80 -20.28
CA LEU A 144 -6.10 -8.28 -20.79
C LEU A 144 -6.15 -8.33 -22.32
N ARG A 145 -5.05 -8.00 -22.98
CA ARG A 145 -5.01 -7.92 -24.43
C ARG A 145 -5.09 -9.29 -25.11
N SER A 146 -4.57 -10.34 -24.46
CA SER A 146 -4.48 -11.69 -25.01
C SER A 146 -5.72 -12.52 -24.68
N ILE A 147 -6.07 -13.45 -25.57
CA ILE A 147 -7.02 -14.54 -25.30
C ILE A 147 -6.20 -15.82 -25.31
N MET A 148 -6.19 -16.52 -24.18
CA MET A 148 -5.41 -17.73 -24.01
C MET A 148 -6.33 -18.95 -23.93
N VAL A 149 -5.77 -20.07 -24.30
CA VAL A 149 -6.40 -21.40 -24.19
C VAL A 149 -5.64 -22.14 -23.10
N ASN A 150 -6.35 -22.69 -22.11
CA ASN A 150 -5.72 -23.51 -21.08
C ASN A 150 -5.22 -24.84 -21.65
N GLU A 151 -4.48 -25.63 -20.86
CA GLU A 151 -3.95 -26.94 -21.25
C GLU A 151 -5.05 -27.95 -21.66
N ARG A 152 -6.31 -27.72 -21.26
CA ARG A 152 -7.48 -28.53 -21.60
C ARG A 152 -8.15 -28.11 -22.89
N GLY A 153 -7.69 -27.02 -23.52
CA GLY A 153 -8.29 -26.46 -24.73
C GLY A 153 -9.45 -25.49 -24.48
N ASP A 154 -9.74 -25.12 -23.22
CA ASP A 154 -10.79 -24.15 -22.91
C ASP A 154 -10.29 -22.73 -23.08
N TYR A 155 -11.12 -21.85 -23.61
CA TYR A 155 -10.82 -20.43 -23.70
C TYR A 155 -10.95 -19.78 -22.32
N LEU A 156 -9.90 -19.10 -21.89
CA LEU A 156 -9.96 -18.23 -20.71
C LEU A 156 -10.54 -16.86 -21.13
N PRO A 157 -11.45 -16.27 -20.36
CA PRO A 157 -11.90 -14.92 -20.62
C PRO A 157 -10.72 -13.94 -20.48
N ASN A 158 -10.72 -12.90 -21.27
CA ASN A 158 -9.71 -11.83 -21.17
C ASN A 158 -10.24 -10.57 -20.48
N GLN A 159 -11.42 -10.66 -19.86
CA GLN A 159 -12.10 -9.50 -19.28
C GLN A 159 -12.94 -9.90 -18.07
N ILE A 160 -12.89 -9.04 -17.03
CA ILE A 160 -13.89 -8.99 -15.96
C ILE A 160 -14.49 -7.59 -15.99
N LYS A 161 -15.79 -7.51 -16.33
CA LYS A 161 -16.48 -6.24 -16.49
C LYS A 161 -17.90 -6.35 -15.96
N ASP A 162 -18.27 -5.41 -15.07
CA ASP A 162 -19.64 -5.28 -14.57
C ASP A 162 -19.86 -3.91 -13.91
N THR A 163 -21.05 -3.71 -13.37
CA THR A 163 -21.42 -2.56 -12.54
C THR A 163 -22.10 -3.07 -11.28
N ASP A 164 -21.41 -2.95 -10.15
CA ASP A 164 -22.01 -3.25 -8.86
C ASP A 164 -22.75 -2.03 -8.31
N MET A 165 -23.91 -2.26 -7.71
CA MET A 165 -24.74 -1.20 -7.12
C MET A 165 -25.11 -1.53 -5.67
N GLY A 166 -25.25 -0.48 -4.87
CA GLY A 166 -25.61 -0.63 -3.47
C GLY A 166 -25.97 0.68 -2.80
N LEU A 167 -26.07 0.61 -1.49
CA LEU A 167 -26.40 1.72 -0.62
C LEU A 167 -25.31 1.95 0.40
N GLY A 168 -25.20 3.19 0.85
CA GLY A 168 -24.29 3.56 1.93
C GLY A 168 -24.91 4.59 2.87
N ILE A 169 -24.42 4.56 4.09
CA ILE A 169 -24.73 5.53 5.13
C ILE A 169 -23.43 5.93 5.84
N GLU A 170 -23.27 7.22 6.08
CA GLU A 170 -22.19 7.77 6.92
C GLU A 170 -22.85 8.63 7.99
N TRP A 171 -22.46 8.43 9.24
CA TRP A 171 -23.00 9.16 10.37
C TRP A 171 -21.87 9.69 11.26
N LYS A 172 -21.95 11.01 11.56
CA LYS A 172 -20.99 11.69 12.44
C LYS A 172 -21.72 12.55 13.46
N LYS A 173 -21.33 12.40 14.72
CA LYS A 173 -21.90 13.16 15.82
C LYS A 173 -20.82 13.52 16.83
N ASN A 174 -20.81 14.80 17.24
CA ASN A 174 -20.00 15.28 18.35
C ASN A 174 -20.92 15.77 19.47
N TYR A 175 -20.63 15.36 20.72
CA TYR A 175 -21.40 15.77 21.87
C TYR A 175 -20.56 15.71 23.14
N LYS A 176 -20.35 16.85 23.83
CA LYS A 176 -19.67 16.95 25.14
C LYS A 176 -18.38 16.12 25.25
N GLY A 177 -17.47 16.28 24.27
CA GLY A 177 -16.21 15.54 24.22
C GLY A 177 -16.30 14.17 23.57
N PHE A 178 -17.49 13.61 23.38
CA PHE A 178 -17.68 12.40 22.59
C PHE A 178 -17.76 12.73 21.10
N SER A 179 -17.16 11.86 20.28
CA SER A 179 -17.28 11.87 18.82
C SER A 179 -17.58 10.46 18.34
N ILE A 180 -18.63 10.32 17.53
CA ILE A 180 -18.99 9.06 16.86
C ILE A 180 -18.77 9.28 15.36
N ASP A 181 -18.13 8.30 14.71
CA ASP A 181 -17.99 8.22 13.26
C ASP A 181 -18.37 6.79 12.85
N ALA A 182 -19.44 6.63 12.10
CA ALA A 182 -19.91 5.33 11.63
C ALA A 182 -20.16 5.37 10.13
N LYS A 183 -19.81 4.29 9.44
CA LYS A 183 -20.02 4.09 8.03
C LYS A 183 -20.52 2.68 7.76
N GLY A 184 -21.54 2.56 6.92
CA GLY A 184 -21.99 1.29 6.36
C GLY A 184 -22.17 1.43 4.85
N GLU A 185 -21.63 0.51 4.08
CA GLU A 185 -21.78 0.43 2.64
C GLU A 185 -21.96 -1.03 2.25
N GLN A 186 -23.01 -1.34 1.49
CA GLN A 186 -23.30 -2.67 0.99
C GLN A 186 -23.62 -2.61 -0.49
N LEU A 187 -22.86 -3.35 -1.30
CA LEU A 187 -23.18 -3.64 -2.69
C LEU A 187 -23.96 -4.96 -2.74
N PHE A 188 -25.10 -4.98 -3.41
CA PHE A 188 -26.00 -6.13 -3.44
C PHE A 188 -26.49 -6.50 -4.84
N ILE A 189 -26.18 -5.69 -5.86
CA ILE A 189 -26.42 -5.97 -7.29
C ILE A 189 -25.06 -5.96 -7.97
N GLY A 190 -24.78 -6.95 -8.81
CA GLY A 190 -23.54 -7.09 -9.58
C GLY A 190 -22.79 -8.38 -9.26
N THR A 191 -21.53 -8.47 -9.69
CA THR A 191 -20.74 -9.71 -9.65
C THR A 191 -19.78 -9.76 -8.47
N LEU A 192 -19.04 -8.69 -8.19
CA LEU A 192 -18.03 -8.69 -7.13
C LEU A 192 -18.68 -8.52 -5.76
N LEU A 193 -19.65 -7.63 -5.65
CA LEU A 193 -20.35 -7.26 -4.44
C LEU A 193 -19.39 -6.96 -3.28
N GLY A 194 -19.77 -6.19 -2.32
CA GLY A 194 -18.86 -5.86 -1.22
C GLY A 194 -19.60 -5.28 -0.02
N THR A 195 -19.01 -5.45 1.16
CA THR A 195 -19.49 -4.88 2.41
C THR A 195 -18.37 -4.10 3.06
N ASN A 196 -18.66 -2.89 3.52
CA ASN A 196 -17.71 -2.09 4.29
C ASN A 196 -18.47 -1.40 5.42
N ILE A 197 -18.31 -1.89 6.65
CA ILE A 197 -18.93 -1.36 7.85
C ILE A 197 -17.84 -0.97 8.81
N SER A 198 -17.91 0.22 9.39
CA SER A 198 -16.97 0.68 10.41
C SER A 198 -17.66 1.61 11.40
N GLY A 199 -17.20 1.57 12.64
CA GLY A 199 -17.64 2.47 13.69
C GLY A 199 -16.48 2.82 14.61
N LYS A 200 -16.38 4.10 14.96
CA LYS A 200 -15.40 4.64 15.89
C LYS A 200 -16.09 5.55 16.90
N LEU A 201 -15.85 5.30 18.17
CA LEU A 201 -16.21 6.16 19.29
C LEU A 201 -14.93 6.79 19.85
N SER A 202 -14.93 8.10 20.04
CA SER A 202 -13.82 8.80 20.65
C SER A 202 -14.31 9.66 21.81
N TYR A 203 -13.49 9.79 22.84
CA TYR A 203 -13.73 10.71 23.94
C TYR A 203 -12.49 11.58 24.18
N ALA A 204 -12.66 12.89 24.02
CA ALA A 204 -11.63 13.88 24.31
C ALA A 204 -11.80 14.38 25.76
N PHE A 205 -10.85 14.06 26.63
CA PHE A 205 -10.80 14.59 27.99
C PHE A 205 -10.42 16.08 27.97
N ASN A 206 -9.56 16.45 27.00
CA ASN A 206 -9.12 17.80 26.69
C ASN A 206 -8.45 17.79 25.29
N ASP A 207 -7.91 18.93 24.84
CA ASP A 207 -7.29 19.08 23.53
C ASP A 207 -6.07 18.17 23.29
N GLN A 208 -5.43 17.70 24.36
CA GLN A 208 -4.21 16.89 24.31
C GLN A 208 -4.46 15.41 24.59
N ASN A 209 -5.58 15.07 25.22
CA ASN A 209 -5.84 13.70 25.67
C ASN A 209 -7.18 13.19 25.12
N MET A 210 -7.10 12.11 24.31
CA MET A 210 -8.25 11.48 23.67
C MET A 210 -8.05 9.97 23.66
N ILE A 211 -9.10 9.25 23.93
CA ILE A 211 -9.20 7.80 23.71
C ILE A 211 -10.21 7.53 22.60
N SER A 212 -9.93 6.56 21.76
CA SER A 212 -10.86 6.10 20.75
C SER A 212 -10.87 4.58 20.71
N ALA A 213 -12.01 4.01 20.40
CA ALA A 213 -12.14 2.59 20.12
C ALA A 213 -13.13 2.37 18.98
N GLY A 214 -12.96 1.30 18.23
CA GLY A 214 -13.86 1.01 17.14
C GLY A 214 -13.69 -0.39 16.58
N ALA A 215 -14.53 -0.66 15.60
CA ALA A 215 -14.49 -1.92 14.84
C ALA A 215 -14.78 -1.66 13.36
N SER A 216 -14.26 -2.53 12.51
CA SER A 216 -14.56 -2.53 11.07
C SER A 216 -14.73 -3.94 10.53
N ILE A 217 -15.57 -4.07 9.52
CA ILE A 217 -15.81 -5.31 8.76
C ILE A 217 -15.70 -4.91 7.29
N VAL A 218 -14.76 -5.54 6.58
CA VAL A 218 -14.60 -5.39 5.14
C VAL A 218 -14.70 -6.77 4.51
N SER A 219 -15.60 -6.92 3.54
CA SER A 219 -15.78 -8.14 2.75
C SER A 219 -15.72 -7.77 1.28
N GLU A 220 -14.71 -8.25 0.58
CA GLU A 220 -14.46 -7.92 -0.82
C GLU A 220 -13.82 -9.07 -1.59
N MET A 221 -14.02 -9.10 -2.90
CA MET A 221 -13.32 -10.06 -3.76
C MET A 221 -11.83 -9.73 -3.81
N PRO A 222 -10.96 -10.74 -4.02
CA PRO A 222 -9.53 -10.54 -4.23
C PRO A 222 -9.21 -9.58 -5.37
N LYS A 223 -7.94 -9.16 -5.46
CA LYS A 223 -7.43 -8.32 -6.56
C LYS A 223 -7.79 -8.93 -7.93
N PHE A 224 -8.09 -8.09 -8.91
CA PHE A 224 -8.40 -8.54 -10.28
C PHE A 224 -7.32 -9.45 -10.86
N SER A 225 -6.04 -9.15 -10.62
CA SER A 225 -4.92 -9.99 -11.07
C SER A 225 -4.90 -11.40 -10.46
N TYR A 226 -5.53 -11.60 -9.30
CA TYR A 226 -5.69 -12.93 -8.69
C TYR A 226 -6.92 -13.68 -9.23
N LEU A 227 -7.92 -12.92 -9.68
CA LEU A 227 -9.13 -13.48 -10.28
C LEU A 227 -8.92 -13.87 -11.75
N LEU A 228 -8.17 -13.07 -12.50
CA LEU A 228 -7.90 -13.29 -13.91
C LEU A 228 -6.51 -12.78 -14.26
N TYR A 229 -5.69 -13.62 -14.86
CA TYR A 229 -4.40 -13.25 -15.43
C TYR A 229 -4.09 -14.08 -16.66
N GLN A 230 -3.40 -13.50 -17.61
CA GLN A 230 -2.94 -14.18 -18.84
C GLN A 230 -1.60 -13.62 -19.26
N SER A 231 -0.69 -14.53 -19.59
CA SER A 231 0.64 -14.25 -20.11
C SER A 231 1.04 -15.28 -21.14
N ASP A 232 1.98 -14.95 -22.00
CA ASP A 232 2.65 -15.94 -22.85
C ASP A 232 3.52 -16.93 -22.05
N TYR A 233 3.81 -16.66 -20.78
CA TYR A 233 4.37 -17.66 -19.87
C TYR A 233 3.31 -18.69 -19.47
N LYS A 234 3.56 -19.99 -19.79
CA LYS A 234 2.58 -21.09 -19.68
C LYS A 234 1.91 -21.17 -18.30
N ASN A 235 2.65 -20.87 -17.24
CA ASN A 235 2.19 -21.05 -15.86
C ASN A 235 1.51 -19.83 -15.26
N TYR A 236 1.42 -18.71 -15.98
CA TYR A 236 0.80 -17.47 -15.55
C TYR A 236 -0.53 -17.22 -16.26
N ASN A 237 -1.38 -18.26 -16.25
CA ASN A 237 -2.70 -18.23 -16.88
C ASN A 237 -3.73 -18.82 -15.92
N TRP A 238 -4.68 -18.01 -15.44
CA TRP A 238 -5.73 -18.47 -14.53
C TRP A 238 -7.00 -17.63 -14.62
N TYR A 239 -8.10 -18.25 -14.20
CA TYR A 239 -9.41 -17.64 -14.02
C TYR A 239 -10.07 -18.21 -12.76
N ASN A 240 -10.12 -17.44 -11.69
CA ASN A 240 -10.48 -17.88 -10.34
C ASN A 240 -11.82 -17.31 -9.85
N MET A 241 -12.62 -16.67 -10.70
CA MET A 241 -13.87 -16.02 -10.30
C MET A 241 -14.86 -16.96 -9.61
N SER A 242 -14.91 -18.23 -10.01
CA SER A 242 -15.79 -19.25 -9.42
C SER A 242 -15.16 -20.03 -8.26
N TYR A 243 -13.87 -19.89 -8.06
CA TYR A 243 -13.12 -20.66 -7.06
C TYR A 243 -12.82 -19.85 -5.81
N PHE A 244 -12.63 -18.55 -5.95
CA PHE A 244 -12.31 -17.68 -4.81
C PHE A 244 -13.56 -17.07 -4.19
N SER A 245 -13.56 -17.08 -2.87
CA SER A 245 -14.55 -16.40 -2.05
C SER A 245 -14.08 -14.99 -1.67
N LYS A 246 -14.99 -14.15 -1.21
CA LYS A 246 -14.63 -12.86 -0.66
C LYS A 246 -13.73 -13.01 0.55
N GLN A 247 -12.65 -12.22 0.58
CA GLN A 247 -11.86 -12.05 1.78
C GLN A 247 -12.69 -11.24 2.79
N ASN A 248 -12.80 -11.74 4.02
CA ASN A 248 -13.49 -11.06 5.11
C ASN A 248 -12.47 -10.66 6.18
N THR A 249 -12.33 -9.37 6.40
CA THR A 249 -11.43 -8.79 7.40
C THR A 249 -12.25 -8.07 8.46
N GLN A 250 -12.16 -8.54 9.70
CA GLN A 250 -12.78 -7.94 10.87
C GLN A 250 -11.68 -7.37 11.77
N THR A 251 -11.71 -6.08 12.07
CA THR A 251 -10.71 -5.43 12.90
C THR A 251 -11.36 -4.73 14.07
N ILE A 252 -10.82 -4.96 15.27
CA ILE A 252 -11.09 -4.15 16.45
C ILE A 252 -9.86 -3.31 16.71
N PHE A 253 -10.05 -2.02 16.97
CA PHE A 253 -8.95 -1.11 17.19
C PHE A 253 -9.21 -0.17 18.36
N ALA A 254 -8.11 0.27 18.98
CA ALA A 254 -8.11 1.29 20.02
C ALA A 254 -6.95 2.25 19.80
N ASP A 255 -7.21 3.56 19.95
CA ASP A 255 -6.23 4.63 19.85
C ASP A 255 -6.20 5.43 21.15
N LEU A 256 -5.02 5.72 21.62
CA LEU A 256 -4.77 6.60 22.75
C LEU A 256 -3.89 7.77 22.29
N LYS A 257 -4.39 8.98 22.41
CA LYS A 257 -3.62 10.21 22.22
C LYS A 257 -3.46 10.91 23.55
N THR A 258 -2.23 11.18 23.95
CA THR A 258 -1.93 11.89 25.20
C THR A 258 -0.76 12.85 25.03
N LYS A 259 -0.60 13.78 25.98
CA LYS A 259 0.62 14.59 26.07
C LYS A 259 1.91 13.77 26.24
N TRP A 260 1.78 12.51 26.67
CA TRP A 260 2.92 11.60 26.88
C TRP A 260 3.32 10.84 25.63
N GLY A 261 2.45 10.76 24.63
CA GLY A 261 2.63 10.05 23.38
C GLY A 261 1.32 9.49 22.86
N ASN A 262 1.39 8.87 21.68
CA ASN A 262 0.27 8.20 21.04
C ASN A 262 0.51 6.70 21.04
N ALA A 263 -0.55 5.92 21.19
CA ALA A 263 -0.51 4.47 21.05
C ALA A 263 -1.73 4.00 20.26
N SER A 264 -1.56 2.97 19.43
CA SER A 264 -2.67 2.30 18.76
C SER A 264 -2.52 0.77 18.86
N LEU A 265 -3.64 0.10 18.95
CA LEU A 265 -3.79 -1.35 18.96
C LEU A 265 -4.79 -1.73 17.88
N ASP A 266 -4.40 -2.63 16.96
CA ASP A 266 -5.29 -3.26 16.00
C ASP A 266 -5.23 -4.77 16.18
N ILE A 267 -6.38 -5.42 16.25
CA ILE A 267 -6.52 -6.88 16.21
C ILE A 267 -7.44 -7.21 15.04
N SER A 268 -6.91 -7.91 14.06
CA SER A 268 -7.62 -8.27 12.83
C SER A 268 -7.82 -9.78 12.74
N ASN A 269 -9.00 -10.16 12.32
CA ASN A 269 -9.41 -11.52 12.00
C ASN A 269 -9.68 -11.59 10.50
N ILE A 270 -8.90 -12.39 9.76
CA ILE A 270 -8.93 -12.46 8.31
C ILE A 270 -9.29 -13.88 7.87
N ASN A 271 -10.40 -14.00 7.13
CA ASN A 271 -10.83 -15.24 6.51
C ASN A 271 -10.69 -15.13 4.99
N ASN A 272 -10.42 -16.25 4.34
CA ASN A 272 -10.26 -16.35 2.90
C ASN A 272 -9.14 -15.42 2.38
N TYR A 273 -8.04 -15.33 3.14
CA TYR A 273 -6.89 -14.52 2.73
C TYR A 273 -6.31 -15.03 1.42
N THR A 274 -6.13 -14.12 0.45
CA THR A 274 -5.63 -14.46 -0.88
C THR A 274 -4.21 -13.97 -1.05
N TYR A 275 -3.31 -14.84 -1.53
CA TYR A 275 -1.89 -14.59 -1.67
C TYR A 275 -1.32 -15.29 -2.90
N LEU A 276 -0.12 -14.90 -3.32
CA LEU A 276 0.64 -15.61 -4.35
C LEU A 276 1.49 -16.68 -3.68
N GLN A 277 1.18 -17.94 -3.96
CA GLN A 277 1.89 -19.09 -3.43
C GLN A 277 2.91 -19.59 -4.44
N LEU A 278 4.16 -19.80 -3.99
CA LEU A 278 5.13 -20.56 -4.74
C LEU A 278 4.70 -22.02 -4.84
N GLN A 279 4.50 -22.50 -6.04
CA GLN A 279 4.20 -23.90 -6.28
C GLN A 279 5.48 -24.74 -6.15
N PRO A 280 5.41 -25.98 -5.64
CA PRO A 280 6.55 -26.90 -5.61
C PRO A 280 7.17 -27.06 -7.01
N SER A 281 8.50 -27.12 -7.06
CA SER A 281 9.20 -27.42 -8.31
C SER A 281 8.86 -28.85 -8.76
N ILE A 282 8.35 -28.99 -9.99
CA ILE A 282 8.12 -30.28 -10.65
C ILE A 282 9.20 -30.47 -11.68
N ASN A 283 9.91 -31.62 -11.67
CA ASN A 283 10.93 -32.00 -12.66
C ASN A 283 12.09 -31.00 -12.80
N ASN A 284 12.62 -30.45 -11.70
CA ASN A 284 13.69 -29.45 -11.68
C ASN A 284 13.32 -28.12 -12.41
N GLN A 285 12.07 -27.91 -12.74
CA GLN A 285 11.59 -26.62 -13.22
C GLN A 285 11.49 -25.65 -12.04
N ARG A 286 11.70 -24.39 -12.33
CA ARG A 286 11.63 -23.35 -11.31
C ARG A 286 10.24 -23.28 -10.67
N GLN A 287 10.24 -22.96 -9.37
CA GLN A 287 9.01 -22.68 -8.64
C GLN A 287 8.23 -21.54 -9.30
N GLN A 288 6.95 -21.77 -9.51
CA GLN A 288 6.03 -20.84 -10.15
C GLN A 288 5.05 -20.29 -9.13
N SER A 289 4.53 -19.12 -9.37
CA SER A 289 3.56 -18.48 -8.49
C SER A 289 2.16 -18.59 -9.04
N LYS A 290 1.24 -19.00 -8.18
CA LYS A 290 -0.20 -18.96 -8.49
C LYS A 290 -0.97 -18.32 -7.34
N PRO A 291 -2.05 -17.60 -7.62
CA PRO A 291 -2.96 -17.15 -6.58
C PRO A 291 -3.54 -18.36 -5.85
N SER A 292 -3.52 -18.27 -4.54
CA SER A 292 -4.10 -19.26 -3.64
C SER A 292 -4.93 -18.55 -2.59
N GLN A 293 -5.94 -19.21 -2.05
CA GLN A 293 -6.77 -18.66 -1.00
C GLN A 293 -6.74 -19.58 0.23
N TYR A 294 -6.35 -19.02 1.36
CA TYR A 294 -6.30 -19.73 2.62
C TYR A 294 -7.69 -19.84 3.23
N SER A 295 -8.17 -21.08 3.41
CA SER A 295 -9.50 -21.35 3.96
C SER A 295 -9.58 -21.23 5.48
N GLY A 296 -8.44 -21.13 6.17
CA GLY A 296 -8.38 -20.94 7.61
C GLY A 296 -8.57 -19.48 8.01
N ASN A 297 -8.53 -19.27 9.32
CA ASN A 297 -8.62 -17.97 9.95
C ASN A 297 -7.22 -17.50 10.33
N ILE A 298 -6.91 -16.23 10.05
CA ILE A 298 -5.66 -15.58 10.42
C ILE A 298 -5.99 -14.48 11.44
N GLN A 299 -5.35 -14.55 12.60
CA GLN A 299 -5.41 -13.50 13.60
C GLN A 299 -4.13 -12.72 13.64
N TYR A 300 -4.22 -11.40 13.39
CA TYR A 300 -3.11 -10.49 13.32
C TYR A 300 -3.23 -9.39 14.36
N LEU A 301 -2.15 -9.23 15.15
CA LEU A 301 -2.00 -8.16 16.15
C LEU A 301 -1.00 -7.11 15.65
N LYS A 302 -1.35 -5.83 15.81
CA LYS A 302 -0.44 -4.71 15.59
C LYS A 302 -0.56 -3.69 16.73
N LEU A 303 0.57 -3.38 17.34
CA LEU A 303 0.75 -2.34 18.35
C LEU A 303 1.68 -1.27 17.80
N LYS A 304 1.33 0.00 17.93
CA LYS A 304 2.19 1.11 17.54
C LYS A 304 2.24 2.13 18.67
N ALA A 305 3.42 2.65 18.94
CA ALA A 305 3.64 3.76 19.90
C ALA A 305 4.48 4.86 19.25
N GLU A 306 4.10 6.10 19.49
CA GLU A 306 4.76 7.29 18.94
C GLU A 306 4.97 8.32 20.04
N LYS A 307 6.19 8.86 20.12
CA LYS A 307 6.52 9.92 21.09
C LYS A 307 7.65 10.79 20.59
N GLU A 308 7.39 12.07 20.53
CA GLU A 308 8.44 13.08 20.41
C GLU A 308 8.84 13.61 21.80
N ILE A 309 10.14 13.61 22.06
CA ILE A 309 10.73 14.08 23.33
C ILE A 309 11.60 15.29 23.02
N HIS A 310 11.33 16.40 23.68
CA HIS A 310 12.09 17.64 23.52
C HIS A 310 13.05 17.85 24.70
N PHE A 311 14.31 18.18 24.39
CA PHE A 311 15.32 18.54 25.36
C PHE A 311 16.17 19.72 24.86
N GLY A 312 15.71 20.94 25.19
CA GLY A 312 16.31 22.17 24.69
C GLY A 312 16.10 22.36 23.19
N LYS A 313 17.19 22.46 22.43
CA LYS A 313 17.14 22.57 20.97
C LYS A 313 17.05 21.22 20.24
N PHE A 314 17.24 20.12 20.97
CA PHE A 314 17.18 18.78 20.43
C PHE A 314 15.80 18.18 20.63
N SER A 315 15.41 17.32 19.69
CA SER A 315 14.21 16.51 19.76
C SER A 315 14.51 15.09 19.30
N LEU A 316 13.88 14.12 19.96
CA LEU A 316 13.93 12.72 19.59
C LEU A 316 12.51 12.26 19.26
N ASP A 317 12.22 12.07 17.97
CA ASP A 317 10.95 11.54 17.49
C ASP A 317 11.06 10.04 17.33
N ASN A 318 10.21 9.30 18.04
CA ASN A 318 10.22 7.84 18.10
C ASN A 318 8.92 7.28 17.59
N THR A 319 9.02 6.31 16.71
CA THR A 319 7.94 5.40 16.31
C THR A 319 8.40 3.98 16.53
N LEU A 320 7.62 3.22 17.27
CA LEU A 320 7.83 1.79 17.53
C LEU A 320 6.58 1.03 17.12
N MET A 321 6.72 -0.02 16.34
CA MET A 321 5.63 -0.91 15.95
C MET A 321 6.02 -2.36 16.24
N TYR A 322 5.14 -3.04 16.96
CA TYR A 322 5.20 -4.48 17.19
C TYR A 322 4.02 -5.13 16.47
N GLN A 323 4.28 -6.24 15.78
CA GLN A 323 3.25 -6.97 15.07
C GLN A 323 3.50 -8.47 15.12
N GLN A 324 2.42 -9.24 15.15
CA GLN A 324 2.49 -10.69 15.28
C GLN A 324 1.26 -11.36 14.68
N ILE A 325 1.47 -12.52 14.07
CA ILE A 325 0.40 -13.46 13.75
C ILE A 325 0.14 -14.29 15.00
N LEU A 326 -1.07 -14.17 15.55
CA LEU A 326 -1.48 -14.88 16.79
C LEU A 326 -2.04 -16.28 16.49
N GLN A 327 -2.73 -16.40 15.35
CA GLN A 327 -3.34 -17.65 14.91
C GLN A 327 -3.37 -17.68 13.38
N GLY A 328 -3.21 -18.86 12.80
CA GLY A 328 -3.19 -19.11 11.37
C GLY A 328 -1.84 -19.66 10.93
N SER A 329 -1.57 -19.63 9.64
CA SER A 329 -0.29 -20.07 9.11
C SER A 329 0.69 -18.91 9.06
N GLU A 330 1.80 -19.00 9.82
CA GLU A 330 2.92 -18.05 9.77
C GLU A 330 3.58 -18.02 8.39
N ASP A 331 3.36 -19.05 7.57
CA ASP A 331 3.93 -19.17 6.24
C ASP A 331 3.14 -18.42 5.15
N ILE A 332 2.04 -17.76 5.52
CA ILE A 332 1.13 -17.10 4.55
C ILE A 332 1.20 -15.57 4.66
N ILE A 333 1.37 -15.03 5.86
CA ILE A 333 1.56 -13.60 6.11
C ILE A 333 2.91 -13.41 6.79
N ASN A 334 3.83 -12.83 6.05
CA ASN A 334 5.20 -12.58 6.48
C ASN A 334 5.36 -11.12 6.91
N VAL A 335 5.57 -10.87 8.19
CA VAL A 335 5.76 -9.52 8.74
C VAL A 335 6.91 -9.48 9.75
N PRO A 336 7.73 -8.42 9.78
CA PRO A 336 8.73 -8.25 10.82
C PRO A 336 8.05 -7.99 12.17
N THR A 337 8.45 -8.69 13.20
CA THR A 337 7.87 -8.54 14.56
C THR A 337 8.07 -7.14 15.12
N LEU A 338 9.21 -6.53 14.84
CA LEU A 338 9.56 -5.19 15.33
C LEU A 338 9.97 -4.29 14.18
N VAL A 339 9.35 -3.10 14.13
CA VAL A 339 9.75 -2.01 13.23
C VAL A 339 9.93 -0.73 14.05
N THR A 340 11.03 -0.02 13.85
CA THR A 340 11.24 1.26 14.53
C THR A 340 11.83 2.31 13.60
N ARG A 341 11.42 3.55 13.85
CA ARG A 341 11.98 4.77 13.26
C ARG A 341 12.22 5.77 14.36
N ASN A 342 13.48 6.17 14.53
CA ASN A 342 13.89 7.11 15.56
C ASN A 342 14.67 8.24 14.90
N THR A 343 14.23 9.48 15.09
CA THR A 343 14.86 10.67 14.50
C THR A 343 15.35 11.60 15.59
N LEU A 344 16.67 11.68 15.72
CA LEU A 344 17.31 12.68 16.58
C LEU A 344 17.63 13.91 15.73
N TYR A 345 17.11 15.07 16.13
CA TYR A 345 17.32 16.29 15.38
C TYR A 345 17.45 17.53 16.24
N LEU A 346 18.17 18.51 15.72
CA LEU A 346 18.34 19.85 16.24
C LEU A 346 17.42 20.82 15.49
N SER A 347 16.71 21.67 16.23
CA SER A 347 15.94 22.80 15.68
C SER A 347 16.47 24.11 16.24
N SER A 348 16.93 25.00 15.37
CA SER A 348 17.50 26.29 15.82
C SER A 348 17.34 27.37 14.75
N TYR A 349 17.27 28.62 15.19
CA TYR A 349 17.45 29.75 14.31
C TYR A 349 18.93 30.02 14.07
N ALA A 350 19.28 30.34 12.82
CA ALA A 350 20.61 30.73 12.38
C ALA A 350 20.58 32.12 11.73
N PHE A 351 21.75 32.77 11.59
CA PHE A 351 21.92 34.04 10.93
C PHE A 351 20.97 35.13 11.45
N GLN A 352 21.06 35.41 12.78
CA GLN A 352 20.20 36.40 13.45
C GLN A 352 18.69 36.20 13.22
N LYS A 353 18.24 34.95 13.22
CA LYS A 353 16.87 34.48 12.94
C LYS A 353 16.41 34.61 11.47
N ALA A 354 17.29 34.89 10.52
CA ALA A 354 16.95 34.93 9.10
C ALA A 354 16.63 33.56 8.52
N MET A 355 17.11 32.49 9.15
CA MET A 355 16.88 31.10 8.74
C MET A 355 16.47 30.23 9.94
N PHE A 356 15.44 29.41 9.79
CA PHE A 356 15.13 28.33 10.71
C PHE A 356 15.71 27.03 10.15
N LEU A 357 16.53 26.34 10.93
CA LEU A 357 17.26 25.13 10.55
C LEU A 357 16.78 23.94 11.39
N GLN A 358 16.48 22.83 10.73
CA GLN A 358 16.35 21.53 11.36
C GLN A 358 17.34 20.56 10.69
N THR A 359 18.16 19.91 11.49
CA THR A 359 19.12 18.91 11.00
C THR A 359 19.21 17.74 11.94
N GLY A 360 19.38 16.56 11.42
CA GLY A 360 19.37 15.36 12.25
C GLY A 360 19.67 14.07 11.50
N VAL A 361 19.55 12.98 12.25
CA VAL A 361 19.75 11.62 11.79
C VAL A 361 18.50 10.81 12.08
N THR A 362 18.04 10.06 11.10
CA THR A 362 16.96 9.09 11.23
C THR A 362 17.52 7.68 11.20
N PHE A 363 17.27 6.92 12.25
CA PHE A 363 17.51 5.49 12.35
C PHE A 363 16.24 4.75 11.95
N LYS A 364 16.35 3.77 11.06
CA LYS A 364 15.27 2.88 10.62
C LYS A 364 15.73 1.45 10.78
N TYR A 365 14.88 0.61 11.35
CA TYR A 365 15.20 -0.79 11.58
C TYR A 365 13.94 -1.64 11.57
N PHE A 366 14.06 -2.86 11.08
CA PHE A 366 13.08 -3.92 11.24
C PHE A 366 13.77 -5.25 11.55
N SER A 367 13.13 -6.05 12.40
CA SER A 367 13.62 -7.37 12.79
C SER A 367 13.64 -8.33 11.60
N SER A 368 14.48 -9.35 11.68
CA SER A 368 14.55 -10.39 10.65
C SER A 368 13.23 -11.14 10.52
N TYR A 369 12.79 -11.37 9.27
CA TYR A 369 11.60 -12.12 8.95
C TYR A 369 11.71 -12.74 7.56
N TYR A 370 10.89 -13.73 7.25
CA TYR A 370 10.73 -14.24 5.89
C TYR A 370 9.96 -13.20 5.08
N ALA A 371 10.65 -12.46 4.24
CA ALA A 371 9.99 -11.48 3.38
C ALA A 371 9.51 -12.14 2.09
N ASP A 372 8.40 -11.65 1.58
CA ASP A 372 7.86 -12.12 0.31
C ASP A 372 8.78 -11.72 -0.84
N ARG A 373 8.93 -12.61 -1.84
CA ARG A 373 9.79 -12.41 -3.00
C ARG A 373 9.05 -11.62 -4.07
N TYR A 374 9.71 -10.64 -4.68
CA TYR A 374 9.13 -9.86 -5.78
C TYR A 374 9.08 -10.68 -7.08
N ASN A 375 7.89 -10.72 -7.71
CA ASN A 375 7.69 -11.27 -9.05
C ASN A 375 7.53 -10.12 -10.06
N PRO A 376 8.50 -9.94 -10.98
CA PRO A 376 8.49 -8.82 -11.91
C PRO A 376 7.38 -8.89 -12.97
N LEU A 377 6.93 -10.09 -13.35
CA LEU A 377 5.84 -10.27 -14.32
C LEU A 377 4.50 -9.79 -13.75
N LEU A 378 4.25 -10.10 -12.48
CA LEU A 378 3.00 -9.76 -11.81
C LEU A 378 3.05 -8.38 -11.13
N ALA A 379 4.24 -7.79 -11.00
CA ALA A 379 4.52 -6.62 -10.17
C ALA A 379 3.92 -6.76 -8.75
N ASP A 380 4.01 -7.97 -8.19
CA ASP A 380 3.46 -8.34 -6.88
C ASP A 380 4.42 -9.26 -6.12
N PHE A 381 4.10 -9.57 -4.87
CA PHE A 381 4.97 -10.33 -3.98
C PHE A 381 4.45 -11.76 -3.77
N GLU A 382 5.37 -12.72 -3.80
CA GLU A 382 5.15 -14.15 -3.62
C GLU A 382 5.55 -14.57 -2.22
N VAL A 383 4.65 -15.24 -1.52
CA VAL A 383 4.92 -15.75 -0.18
C VAL A 383 5.99 -16.85 -0.24
N GLN A 384 7.00 -16.75 0.61
CA GLN A 384 8.07 -17.72 0.76
C GLN A 384 8.52 -17.82 2.23
N SER A 385 9.15 -18.96 2.60
CA SER A 385 9.64 -19.27 3.95
C SER A 385 11.09 -19.78 3.97
N GLN A 386 11.89 -19.46 2.96
CA GLN A 386 13.27 -19.93 2.81
C GLN A 386 14.29 -18.86 3.18
N GLU A 387 14.07 -17.62 2.75
CA GLU A 387 15.01 -16.52 2.89
C GLU A 387 14.48 -15.46 3.86
N LYS A 388 15.34 -15.07 4.80
CA LYS A 388 15.06 -13.96 5.74
C LYS A 388 15.84 -12.73 5.34
N ILE A 389 15.20 -11.57 5.46
CA ILE A 389 15.84 -10.27 5.39
C ILE A 389 15.59 -9.48 6.68
N GLY A 390 16.25 -8.35 6.83
CA GLY A 390 16.13 -7.49 8.02
C GLY A 390 17.34 -7.56 8.91
N ASN A 391 17.19 -7.16 10.17
CA ASN A 391 18.30 -6.99 11.12
C ASN A 391 19.40 -6.02 10.65
N TYR A 392 19.07 -5.15 9.72
CA TYR A 392 19.98 -4.16 9.19
C TYR A 392 19.48 -2.76 9.51
N PRO A 393 20.26 -1.91 10.22
CA PRO A 393 19.89 -0.52 10.46
C PRO A 393 20.18 0.32 9.22
N VAL A 394 19.23 1.18 8.82
CA VAL A 394 19.42 2.19 7.79
C VAL A 394 19.46 3.56 8.46
N LEU A 395 20.52 4.34 8.20
CA LEU A 395 20.72 5.68 8.72
C LEU A 395 20.60 6.70 7.60
N ASP A 396 19.74 7.68 7.81
CA ASP A 396 19.58 8.84 6.92
C ASP A 396 19.99 10.12 7.66
N PHE A 397 20.73 10.96 6.99
CA PHE A 397 21.01 12.34 7.45
C PHE A 397 20.10 13.31 6.70
N PHE A 398 19.58 14.33 7.39
CA PHE A 398 18.80 15.38 6.75
C PHE A 398 19.14 16.77 7.30
N MET A 399 18.94 17.76 6.45
CA MET A 399 19.00 19.18 6.78
C MET A 399 17.86 19.90 6.06
N ASN A 400 16.98 20.55 6.81
CA ASN A 400 15.88 21.36 6.31
C ASN A 400 16.10 22.80 6.74
N ALA A 401 16.05 23.74 5.82
CA ALA A 401 16.17 25.16 6.07
C ALA A 401 14.93 25.91 5.57
N LYS A 402 14.37 26.80 6.41
CA LYS A 402 13.30 27.71 6.02
C LYS A 402 13.82 29.14 6.07
N VAL A 403 13.83 29.82 4.89
CA VAL A 403 14.20 31.21 4.73
C VAL A 403 12.99 31.94 4.15
N ARG A 404 12.30 32.75 5.00
CA ARG A 404 11.02 33.41 4.63
C ARG A 404 10.02 32.39 4.04
N THR A 405 9.65 32.55 2.77
CA THR A 405 8.70 31.69 2.03
C THR A 405 9.36 30.50 1.33
N MET A 406 10.71 30.39 1.37
CA MET A 406 11.45 29.33 0.74
C MET A 406 11.83 28.24 1.76
N ARG A 407 11.68 26.98 1.37
CA ARG A 407 12.16 25.81 2.10
C ARG A 407 13.17 25.08 1.23
N ILE A 408 14.33 24.79 1.79
CA ILE A 408 15.41 24.02 1.17
C ILE A 408 15.56 22.74 1.97
N TYR A 409 15.66 21.60 1.31
CA TYR A 409 16.02 20.36 1.96
C TYR A 409 17.22 19.70 1.30
N PHE A 410 18.02 19.05 2.13
CA PHE A 410 19.15 18.25 1.75
C PHE A 410 19.12 16.95 2.55
N ASN A 411 19.15 15.80 1.88
CA ASN A 411 19.13 14.49 2.53
C ASN A 411 20.25 13.61 1.96
N ILE A 412 20.90 12.84 2.84
CA ILE A 412 21.75 11.71 2.48
C ILE A 412 21.07 10.47 3.01
N GLU A 413 20.47 9.69 2.15
CA GLU A 413 19.79 8.46 2.50
C GLU A 413 20.80 7.31 2.56
N HIS A 414 20.65 6.42 3.55
CA HIS A 414 21.48 5.23 3.76
C HIS A 414 22.99 5.54 3.84
N PHE A 415 23.37 6.59 4.57
CA PHE A 415 24.77 7.01 4.64
C PHE A 415 25.66 6.00 5.38
N ASN A 416 25.11 5.12 6.22
CA ASN A 416 25.86 4.04 6.85
C ASN A 416 26.35 2.95 5.88
N TYR A 417 25.88 2.96 4.63
CA TYR A 417 26.45 2.15 3.55
C TYR A 417 28.00 2.18 3.51
N TRP A 418 28.60 3.31 3.82
CA TRP A 418 30.05 3.49 3.75
C TRP A 418 30.86 2.70 4.78
N PHE A 419 30.23 2.21 5.87
CA PHE A 419 30.91 1.56 6.99
C PHE A 419 30.18 0.34 7.55
N THR A 420 29.17 -0.17 6.86
CA THR A 420 28.45 -1.38 7.23
C THR A 420 28.66 -2.50 6.21
N LYS A 421 28.21 -3.72 6.55
CA LYS A 421 28.25 -4.87 5.64
C LYS A 421 27.15 -4.74 4.57
N TYR A 422 27.34 -5.45 3.45
CA TYR A 422 26.40 -5.49 2.32
C TYR A 422 25.35 -6.59 2.52
N ASN A 423 24.52 -6.47 3.56
CA ASN A 423 23.40 -7.39 3.84
C ASN A 423 22.07 -6.66 3.98
N TYR A 424 21.85 -5.64 3.16
CA TYR A 424 20.67 -4.81 3.17
C TYR A 424 19.78 -5.09 1.95
N TYR A 425 18.57 -5.62 2.23
CA TYR A 425 17.63 -6.05 1.23
C TYR A 425 16.26 -5.41 1.43
N SER A 426 15.55 -5.14 0.34
CA SER A 426 14.16 -4.71 0.31
C SER A 426 13.20 -5.89 0.12
N ALA A 427 13.66 -6.96 -0.53
CA ALA A 427 13.02 -8.26 -0.68
C ALA A 427 14.10 -9.31 -0.91
N PRO A 428 13.82 -10.61 -0.81
CA PRO A 428 14.78 -11.68 -1.14
C PRO A 428 15.44 -11.46 -2.50
N ALA A 429 16.76 -11.54 -2.54
CA ALA A 429 17.61 -11.27 -3.71
C ALA A 429 17.44 -9.86 -4.33
N GLN A 430 16.77 -8.92 -3.63
CA GLN A 430 16.59 -7.53 -4.06
C GLN A 430 17.29 -6.59 -3.08
N PRO A 431 18.55 -6.20 -3.33
CA PRO A 431 19.25 -5.25 -2.47
C PRO A 431 18.47 -3.94 -2.33
N TYR A 432 18.46 -3.41 -1.10
CA TYR A 432 18.05 -2.03 -0.93
C TYR A 432 19.08 -1.11 -1.63
N ARG A 433 18.65 0.06 -2.00
CA ARG A 433 19.54 1.02 -2.68
C ARG A 433 20.74 1.39 -1.81
N ASP A 434 21.87 1.61 -2.46
CA ASP A 434 23.04 2.22 -1.88
C ASP A 434 22.72 3.67 -1.44
N TRP A 435 23.67 4.40 -0.95
CA TRP A 435 23.47 5.79 -0.52
C TRP A 435 22.96 6.69 -1.66
N LYS A 436 22.16 7.71 -1.30
CA LYS A 436 21.59 8.66 -2.24
C LYS A 436 21.53 10.06 -1.65
N ILE A 437 21.95 11.06 -2.44
CA ILE A 437 21.75 12.46 -2.10
C ILE A 437 20.47 12.96 -2.77
N ARG A 438 19.67 13.71 -2.00
CA ARG A 438 18.52 14.46 -2.50
C ARG A 438 18.62 15.90 -2.06
N LEU A 439 18.44 16.81 -3.01
CA LEU A 439 18.33 18.25 -2.78
C LEU A 439 17.05 18.75 -3.42
N GLY A 440 16.34 19.65 -2.76
CA GLY A 440 15.17 20.29 -3.34
C GLY A 440 14.82 21.61 -2.68
N ILE A 441 14.04 22.40 -3.41
CA ILE A 441 13.57 23.72 -2.99
C ILE A 441 12.07 23.78 -3.22
N SER A 442 11.34 24.26 -2.20
CA SER A 442 9.93 24.61 -2.29
C SER A 442 9.77 26.11 -2.00
N TRP A 443 9.28 26.84 -2.97
CA TRP A 443 9.12 28.27 -2.88
C TRP A 443 7.65 28.67 -3.02
N TYR A 444 7.11 29.34 -2.01
CA TYR A 444 5.75 29.85 -2.00
C TYR A 444 5.75 31.29 -2.47
N PHE A 445 5.26 31.55 -3.68
CA PHE A 445 5.25 32.89 -4.28
C PHE A 445 4.10 33.75 -3.81
N PHE A 446 3.01 33.14 -3.32
CA PHE A 446 1.81 33.84 -2.86
C PHE A 446 1.51 33.41 -1.41
N THR A 447 1.72 34.33 -0.46
CA THR A 447 1.38 34.20 0.96
C THR A 447 0.56 35.42 1.39
#